data_9235b0dc4caf166a844f20fb0ea8e6c8
#
_entry.id   9235b0dc4caf166a844f20fb0ea8e6c8
#
_cell.length_a   1.000
_cell.length_b   1.000
_cell.length_c   1.000
_cell.angle_alpha   90.00
_cell.angle_beta   90.00
_cell.angle_gamma   90.00
#
_symmetry.space_group_name_H-M   'P 1'
#
loop_
_entity.id
_entity.type
_entity.pdbx_description
1 polymer ?
#
loop_
_entity_poly.entity_id
_entity_poly.type
_entity_poly.pdbx_seq_one_letter_code
_entity_poly.pdbx_strand_id
1 'polypeptide(L)'
;SRPMGDRTDLMAFPLDVVDVELDGRAPIVAVSHVLARLPTRWGGAWRGPILVVMNAEFIGDADVAPRGHPNDGRVETLLVDESMTARQRWASHRRMRNAMHLPHPQISTRSVRSAVFDFDMALRVFADGVDVGSARSMTITVRPDAAVVHA
;
A
#
# COMPACT_ATOMS: atom_id res chain seq x y z
N SER A 1 -18.89 -9.10 -48.21
CA SER A 1 -18.73 -8.07 -47.18
C SER A 1 -18.23 -8.69 -45.90
N ARG A 2 -16.92 -8.63 -45.65
CA ARG A 2 -16.30 -9.08 -44.38
C ARG A 2 -16.50 -7.98 -43.34
N PRO A 3 -16.94 -8.29 -42.11
CA PRO A 3 -16.83 -7.35 -41.04
C PRO A 3 -15.34 -7.19 -40.71
N MET A 4 -14.84 -5.97 -40.82
CA MET A 4 -13.57 -5.57 -40.28
C MET A 4 -13.65 -5.77 -38.77
N GLY A 5 -12.94 -6.79 -38.25
CA GLY A 5 -12.77 -6.97 -36.85
C GLY A 5 -12.05 -5.76 -36.27
N ASP A 6 -12.71 -5.11 -35.36
CA ASP A 6 -12.15 -4.08 -34.53
C ASP A 6 -10.97 -4.70 -33.74
N ARG A 7 -9.76 -4.56 -34.25
CA ARG A 7 -8.54 -4.81 -33.51
C ARG A 7 -8.40 -3.67 -32.56
N THR A 8 -9.02 -3.80 -31.41
CA THR A 8 -8.64 -3.00 -30.27
C THR A 8 -7.19 -3.39 -29.97
N ASP A 9 -6.25 -2.57 -30.37
CA ASP A 9 -4.86 -2.72 -30.01
C ASP A 9 -4.78 -2.51 -28.49
N LEU A 10 -4.91 -3.61 -27.74
CA LEU A 10 -4.71 -3.62 -26.30
C LEU A 10 -3.24 -3.30 -26.05
N MET A 11 -2.99 -2.12 -25.55
CA MET A 11 -1.63 -1.73 -25.12
C MET A 11 -1.29 -2.51 -23.86
N ALA A 12 -0.15 -3.19 -23.88
CA ALA A 12 0.39 -3.88 -22.74
C ALA A 12 1.31 -2.94 -21.96
N PHE A 13 1.03 -2.75 -20.67
CA PHE A 13 1.85 -1.93 -19.77
C PHE A 13 2.49 -2.84 -18.72
N PRO A 14 3.82 -2.82 -18.56
CA PRO A 14 4.46 -3.51 -17.46
C PRO A 14 4.09 -2.86 -16.13
N LEU A 15 3.88 -3.68 -15.11
CA LEU A 15 3.62 -3.24 -13.75
C LEU A 15 4.59 -3.89 -12.78
N ASP A 16 5.04 -3.09 -11.83
CA ASP A 16 5.74 -3.60 -10.66
C ASP A 16 4.74 -4.30 -9.74
N VAL A 17 5.18 -5.36 -9.09
CA VAL A 17 4.41 -6.02 -8.03
C VAL A 17 5.20 -6.01 -6.73
N VAL A 18 4.50 -6.17 -5.63
CA VAL A 18 5.08 -6.21 -4.29
C VAL A 18 4.92 -7.62 -3.73
N ASP A 19 6.04 -8.26 -3.43
CA ASP A 19 6.06 -9.48 -2.64
C ASP A 19 6.04 -9.13 -1.16
N VAL A 20 5.10 -9.72 -0.43
CA VAL A 20 4.87 -9.48 0.99
C VAL A 20 5.07 -10.79 1.75
N GLU A 21 6.09 -10.85 2.57
CA GLU A 21 6.33 -11.97 3.48
C GLU A 21 5.86 -11.60 4.87
N LEU A 22 4.97 -12.41 5.42
CA LEU A 22 4.41 -12.24 6.76
C LEU A 22 5.00 -13.30 7.70
N ASP A 23 5.76 -12.87 8.72
CA ASP A 23 6.40 -13.74 9.72
C ASP A 23 7.22 -14.88 9.06
N GLY A 24 7.93 -14.60 7.98
CA GLY A 24 8.74 -15.57 7.24
C GLY A 24 7.96 -16.62 6.45
N ARG A 25 6.66 -16.47 6.29
CA ARG A 25 5.82 -17.35 5.46
C ARG A 25 6.04 -17.08 3.98
N ALA A 26 5.52 -17.98 3.13
CA ALA A 26 5.59 -17.81 1.68
C ALA A 26 5.04 -16.45 1.24
N PRO A 27 5.68 -15.76 0.26
CA PRO A 27 5.29 -14.42 -0.13
C PRO A 27 3.90 -14.39 -0.77
N ILE A 28 3.18 -13.31 -0.48
CA ILE A 28 1.91 -12.95 -1.09
C ILE A 28 2.18 -11.81 -2.06
N VAL A 29 1.55 -11.81 -3.22
CA VAL A 29 1.73 -10.77 -4.22
C VAL A 29 0.65 -9.71 -4.09
N ALA A 30 1.06 -8.46 -3.99
CA ALA A 30 0.18 -7.30 -4.09
C ALA A 30 0.52 -6.47 -5.32
N VAL A 31 -0.48 -5.97 -6.00
CA VAL A 31 -0.31 -5.14 -7.21
C VAL A 31 -0.51 -3.67 -6.89
N SER A 32 -1.50 -3.35 -6.11
CA SER A 32 -1.89 -1.97 -5.82
C SER A 32 -1.34 -1.46 -4.48
N HIS A 33 -1.73 -2.12 -3.40
CA HIS A 33 -1.36 -1.64 -2.06
C HIS A 33 -1.37 -2.75 -1.02
N VAL A 34 -0.70 -2.48 0.09
CA VAL A 34 -0.74 -3.29 1.31
C VAL A 34 -1.06 -2.37 2.48
N LEU A 35 -1.99 -2.79 3.33
CA LEU A 35 -2.36 -2.10 4.55
C LEU A 35 -2.16 -3.03 5.73
N ALA A 36 -1.45 -2.57 6.76
CA ALA A 36 -1.34 -3.27 8.04
C ALA A 36 -1.81 -2.35 9.17
N ARG A 37 -2.71 -2.84 10.00
CA ARG A 37 -3.29 -2.11 11.12
C ARG A 37 -3.74 -3.05 12.23
N LEU A 38 -4.03 -2.51 13.40
CA LEU A 38 -4.65 -3.30 14.46
C LEU A 38 -5.99 -3.88 13.99
N PRO A 39 -6.39 -5.06 14.50
CA PRO A 39 -7.74 -5.55 14.32
C PRO A 39 -8.79 -4.53 14.80
N THR A 40 -9.94 -4.50 14.17
CA THR A 40 -11.02 -3.53 14.49
C THR A 40 -11.41 -3.55 15.97
N ARG A 41 -11.44 -4.74 16.61
CA ARG A 41 -11.70 -4.91 18.03
C ARG A 41 -10.68 -4.23 18.96
N TRP A 42 -9.46 -3.96 18.44
CA TRP A 42 -8.37 -3.30 19.18
C TRP A 42 -8.21 -1.83 18.78
N GLY A 43 -9.10 -1.29 17.98
CA GLY A 43 -9.10 0.10 17.55
C GLY A 43 -8.89 0.32 16.06
N GLY A 44 -8.49 -0.69 15.29
CA GLY A 44 -8.32 -0.60 13.84
C GLY A 44 -7.37 0.53 13.42
N ALA A 45 -7.86 1.38 12.52
CA ALA A 45 -7.11 2.53 12.02
C ALA A 45 -7.01 3.71 13.00
N TRP A 46 -7.70 3.66 14.14
CA TRP A 46 -7.75 4.77 15.09
C TRP A 46 -6.73 4.65 16.22
N ARG A 47 -6.07 3.51 16.35
CA ARG A 47 -5.08 3.24 17.40
C ARG A 47 -3.93 2.41 16.85
N GLY A 48 -2.77 2.48 17.53
CA GLY A 48 -1.62 1.69 17.19
C GLY A 48 -0.93 2.10 15.88
N PRO A 49 0.09 1.38 15.47
CA PRO A 49 0.78 1.67 14.21
C PRO A 49 -0.09 1.32 13.01
N ILE A 50 0.10 2.06 11.92
CA ILE A 50 -0.49 1.75 10.62
C ILE A 50 0.64 1.80 9.60
N LEU A 51 0.75 0.78 8.77
CA LEU A 51 1.64 0.76 7.63
C LEU A 51 0.81 0.68 6.35
N VAL A 52 1.08 1.57 5.42
CA VAL A 52 0.53 1.53 4.07
C VAL A 52 1.69 1.44 3.09
N VAL A 53 1.63 0.49 2.19
CA VAL A 53 2.57 0.33 1.08
C VAL A 53 1.80 0.51 -0.21
N MET A 54 2.24 1.40 -1.06
CA MET A 54 1.51 1.77 -2.27
C MET A 54 2.37 1.64 -3.50
N ASN A 55 1.84 0.94 -4.48
CA ASN A 55 2.40 0.86 -5.81
C ASN A 55 1.68 1.84 -6.77
N ALA A 56 0.53 2.33 -6.37
CA ALA A 56 -0.26 3.33 -7.07
C ALA A 56 -0.37 4.62 -6.25
N GLU A 57 -0.53 5.74 -6.94
CA GLU A 57 -0.61 7.06 -6.32
C GLU A 57 -1.83 7.23 -5.41
N PHE A 58 -2.93 6.58 -5.74
CA PHE A 58 -4.20 6.74 -5.02
C PHE A 58 -4.69 5.43 -4.44
N ILE A 59 -5.28 5.50 -3.25
CA ILE A 59 -6.05 4.43 -2.64
C ILE A 59 -7.49 4.92 -2.46
N GLY A 60 -8.42 4.39 -3.26
CA GLY A 60 -9.78 4.87 -3.29
C GLY A 60 -9.84 6.34 -3.70
N ASP A 61 -10.55 7.17 -2.90
CA ASP A 61 -10.68 8.62 -3.15
C ASP A 61 -9.62 9.46 -2.42
N ALA A 62 -8.65 8.82 -1.77
CA ALA A 62 -7.62 9.51 -1.01
C ALA A 62 -6.26 9.42 -1.72
N ASP A 63 -5.63 10.55 -1.87
CA ASP A 63 -4.25 10.64 -2.30
C ASP A 63 -3.35 10.42 -1.08
N VAL A 64 -2.70 9.27 -1.01
CA VAL A 64 -1.88 8.87 0.14
C VAL A 64 -0.39 9.09 -0.14
N ALA A 65 0.03 8.95 -1.38
CA ALA A 65 1.42 9.16 -1.79
C ALA A 65 1.49 9.88 -3.15
N PRO A 66 1.50 11.21 -3.16
CA PRO A 66 1.41 11.99 -4.40
C PRO A 66 2.64 11.87 -5.32
N ARG A 67 3.66 11.13 -4.92
CA ARG A 67 4.91 10.94 -5.68
C ARG A 67 5.11 9.53 -6.24
N GLY A 68 4.17 8.62 -5.97
CA GLY A 68 4.28 7.22 -6.43
C GLY A 68 4.01 7.08 -7.92
N HIS A 69 4.80 6.25 -8.57
CA HIS A 69 4.62 5.83 -9.96
C HIS A 69 4.57 4.31 -10.03
N PRO A 70 3.60 3.70 -10.73
CA PRO A 70 3.39 2.24 -10.69
C PRO A 70 4.53 1.39 -11.28
N ASN A 71 5.46 1.99 -11.98
CA ASN A 71 6.49 1.30 -12.75
C ASN A 71 7.89 1.90 -12.58
N ASP A 72 8.26 2.30 -11.38
CA ASP A 72 9.58 2.87 -11.07
C ASP A 72 10.51 1.91 -10.30
N GLY A 73 10.08 0.68 -10.04
CA GLY A 73 10.81 -0.30 -9.24
C GLY A 73 10.84 0.02 -7.75
N ARG A 74 10.03 0.97 -7.30
CA ARG A 74 9.94 1.42 -5.92
C ARG A 74 8.49 1.54 -5.50
N VAL A 75 8.25 1.41 -4.20
CA VAL A 75 6.95 1.66 -3.59
C VAL A 75 7.07 2.74 -2.54
N GLU A 76 6.00 3.49 -2.37
CA GLU A 76 5.89 4.45 -1.27
C GLU A 76 5.36 3.72 -0.03
N THR A 77 6.03 3.93 1.09
CA THR A 77 5.56 3.46 2.39
C THR A 77 5.16 4.63 3.26
N LEU A 78 4.04 4.49 3.94
CA LEU A 78 3.55 5.44 4.92
C LEU A 78 3.36 4.71 6.23
N LEU A 79 4.10 5.15 7.26
CA LEU A 79 4.01 4.58 8.59
C LEU A 79 3.45 5.63 9.54
N VAL A 80 2.32 5.32 10.16
CA VAL A 80 1.70 6.12 11.22
C VAL A 80 2.21 5.61 12.56
N ASP A 81 2.80 6.51 13.36
CA ASP A 81 3.29 6.19 14.69
C ASP A 81 2.14 5.86 15.64
N GLU A 82 2.36 4.90 16.53
CA GLU A 82 1.36 4.48 17.50
C GLU A 82 0.94 5.60 18.47
N SER A 83 1.79 6.59 18.69
CA SER A 83 1.50 7.75 19.54
C SER A 83 0.48 8.71 18.94
N MET A 84 0.18 8.60 17.65
CA MET A 84 -0.76 9.46 16.98
C MET A 84 -2.18 9.23 17.50
N THR A 85 -2.79 10.28 18.04
CA THR A 85 -4.14 10.18 18.64
C THR A 85 -5.23 10.01 17.58
N ALA A 86 -6.40 9.47 17.99
CA ALA A 86 -7.55 9.33 17.10
C ALA A 86 -7.98 10.67 16.47
N ARG A 87 -7.91 11.76 17.24
CA ARG A 87 -8.22 13.11 16.75
C ARG A 87 -7.26 13.58 15.66
N GLN A 88 -5.97 13.33 15.86
CA GLN A 88 -4.93 13.65 14.87
C GLN A 88 -5.11 12.81 13.60
N ARG A 89 -5.46 11.54 13.75
CA ARG A 89 -5.72 10.63 12.62
C ARG A 89 -6.92 11.07 11.81
N TRP A 90 -7.97 11.48 12.46
CA TRP A 90 -9.16 12.00 11.79
C TRP A 90 -8.83 13.27 10.99
N ALA A 91 -8.10 14.20 11.59
CA ALA A 91 -7.66 15.42 10.92
C ALA A 91 -6.77 15.12 9.70
N SER A 92 -5.82 14.17 9.84
CA SER A 92 -4.95 13.74 8.74
C SER A 92 -5.74 13.05 7.63
N HIS A 93 -6.73 12.23 7.98
CA HIS A 93 -7.59 11.58 6.99
C HIS A 93 -8.36 12.61 6.13
N ARG A 94 -8.87 13.65 6.75
CA ARG A 94 -9.50 14.75 6.01
C ARG A 94 -8.54 15.45 5.05
N ARG A 95 -7.29 15.65 5.47
CA ARG A 95 -6.24 16.28 4.65
C ARG A 95 -5.75 15.37 3.52
N MET A 96 -5.77 14.06 3.72
CA MET A 96 -5.38 13.10 2.69
C MET A 96 -6.14 13.27 1.37
N ARG A 97 -7.41 13.62 1.45
CA ARG A 97 -8.23 13.90 0.26
C ARG A 97 -7.67 15.02 -0.61
N ASN A 98 -6.87 15.89 -0.02
CA ASN A 98 -6.25 17.03 -0.68
C ASN A 98 -4.72 16.91 -0.73
N ALA A 99 -4.16 15.75 -0.42
CA ALA A 99 -2.70 15.50 -0.29
C ALA A 99 -2.00 16.49 0.66
N MET A 100 -2.69 17.06 1.60
CA MET A 100 -2.20 18.12 2.51
C MET A 100 -1.76 17.59 3.88
N HIS A 101 -1.81 16.28 4.11
CA HIS A 101 -1.45 15.66 5.40
C HIS A 101 0.05 15.57 5.63
N LEU A 102 0.86 15.74 4.59
CA LEU A 102 2.33 15.71 4.63
C LEU A 102 2.90 17.13 4.59
N PRO A 103 4.02 17.37 5.33
CA PRO A 103 4.67 16.52 6.32
C PRO A 103 3.92 16.52 7.66
N HIS A 104 4.02 15.40 8.41
CA HIS A 104 3.48 15.27 9.76
C HIS A 104 4.51 14.56 10.65
N PRO A 105 4.80 15.03 11.88
CA PRO A 105 5.87 14.45 12.72
C PRO A 105 5.62 12.98 13.12
N GLN A 106 4.37 12.54 13.15
CA GLN A 106 3.97 11.17 13.51
C GLN A 106 3.65 10.29 12.30
N ILE A 107 3.86 10.80 11.11
CA ILE A 107 3.71 10.06 9.85
C ILE A 107 5.04 10.13 9.12
N SER A 108 5.64 8.98 8.86
CA SER A 108 6.85 8.89 8.05
C SER A 108 6.55 8.25 6.70
N THR A 109 7.14 8.82 5.66
CA THR A 109 7.01 8.32 4.29
C THR A 109 8.40 8.01 3.74
N ARG A 110 8.50 6.88 3.05
CA ARG A 110 9.75 6.46 2.41
C ARG A 110 9.45 5.80 1.08
N SER A 111 10.31 6.05 0.11
CA SER A 111 10.31 5.33 -1.15
C SER A 111 11.35 4.21 -1.06
N VAL A 112 10.95 2.97 -1.25
CA VAL A 112 11.83 1.81 -1.04
C VAL A 112 11.68 0.78 -2.15
N ARG A 113 12.73 -0.02 -2.36
CA ARG A 113 12.69 -1.24 -3.18
C ARG A 113 12.49 -2.48 -2.34
N SER A 114 12.94 -2.46 -1.10
CA SER A 114 12.77 -3.51 -0.11
C SER A 114 12.83 -2.90 1.28
N ALA A 115 12.02 -3.41 2.20
CA ALA A 115 12.05 -2.99 3.60
C ALA A 115 11.50 -4.08 4.50
N VAL A 116 11.92 -4.06 5.75
CA VAL A 116 11.40 -4.91 6.83
C VAL A 116 10.74 -4.03 7.87
N PHE A 117 9.55 -4.42 8.29
CA PHE A 117 8.80 -3.74 9.34
C PHE A 117 8.49 -4.74 10.46
N ASP A 118 8.87 -4.38 11.67
CA ASP A 118 8.60 -5.16 12.88
C ASP A 118 7.68 -4.37 13.80
N PHE A 119 6.69 -5.04 14.39
CA PHE A 119 5.71 -4.43 15.26
C PHE A 119 5.65 -5.17 16.58
N ASP A 120 5.38 -4.44 17.67
CA ASP A 120 5.24 -5.03 19.00
C ASP A 120 3.99 -5.91 19.13
N MET A 121 2.99 -5.65 18.32
CA MET A 121 1.72 -6.38 18.25
C MET A 121 1.48 -6.92 16.85
N ALA A 122 0.74 -8.03 16.76
CA ALA A 122 0.30 -8.54 15.48
C ALA A 122 -0.69 -7.56 14.83
N LEU A 123 -0.39 -7.16 13.62
CA LEU A 123 -1.25 -6.32 12.78
C LEU A 123 -2.01 -7.18 11.79
N ARG A 124 -3.23 -6.80 11.51
CA ARG A 124 -4.01 -7.37 10.42
C ARG A 124 -3.52 -6.82 9.11
N VAL A 125 -3.25 -7.69 8.14
CA VAL A 125 -2.68 -7.30 6.85
C VAL A 125 -3.69 -7.52 5.73
N PHE A 126 -3.80 -6.52 4.87
CA PHE A 126 -4.67 -6.53 3.69
C PHE A 126 -3.80 -6.28 2.46
N ALA A 127 -3.85 -7.18 1.50
CA ALA A 127 -3.19 -7.03 0.21
C ALA A 127 -4.24 -6.81 -0.87
N ASP A 128 -4.17 -5.69 -1.57
CA ASP A 128 -5.16 -5.26 -2.57
C ASP A 128 -6.61 -5.32 -2.04
N GLY A 129 -6.81 -4.95 -0.78
CA GLY A 129 -8.09 -4.98 -0.10
C GLY A 129 -8.53 -6.34 0.46
N VAL A 130 -7.76 -7.38 0.26
CA VAL A 130 -8.06 -8.74 0.75
C VAL A 130 -7.30 -9.01 2.03
N ASP A 131 -8.02 -9.49 3.05
CA ASP A 131 -7.43 -9.92 4.32
C ASP A 131 -6.55 -11.16 4.10
N VAL A 132 -5.26 -11.04 4.38
CA VAL A 132 -4.28 -12.12 4.20
C VAL A 132 -3.73 -12.65 5.52
N GLY A 133 -4.28 -12.22 6.64
CA GLY A 133 -3.91 -12.69 7.97
C GLY A 133 -3.28 -11.63 8.84
N SER A 134 -2.60 -12.08 9.90
CA SER A 134 -1.92 -11.21 10.86
C SER A 134 -0.44 -11.51 10.90
N ALA A 135 0.37 -10.50 11.19
CA ALA A 135 1.80 -10.64 11.33
C ALA A 135 2.38 -9.60 12.28
N ARG A 136 3.49 -9.94 12.94
CA ARG A 136 4.33 -9.01 13.69
C ARG A 136 5.51 -8.50 12.87
N SER A 137 5.95 -9.28 11.89
CA SER A 137 7.03 -8.91 10.98
C SER A 137 6.55 -9.00 9.54
N MET A 138 6.88 -7.99 8.77
CA MET A 138 6.51 -7.94 7.35
C MET A 138 7.73 -7.50 6.54
N THR A 139 8.09 -8.30 5.56
CA THR A 139 9.12 -7.97 4.57
C THR A 139 8.44 -7.68 3.25
N ILE A 140 8.72 -6.53 2.67
CA ILE A 140 8.25 -6.15 1.35
C ILE A 140 9.43 -6.10 0.37
N THR A 141 9.20 -6.57 -0.84
CA THR A 141 10.18 -6.52 -1.93
C THR A 141 9.46 -6.23 -3.23
N VAL A 142 9.92 -5.20 -3.94
CA VAL A 142 9.37 -4.86 -5.25
C VAL A 142 10.00 -5.76 -6.31
N ARG A 143 9.16 -6.37 -7.14
CA ARG A 143 9.59 -7.03 -8.38
C ARG A 143 9.20 -6.16 -9.56
N PRO A 144 10.17 -5.48 -10.19
CA PRO A 144 9.88 -4.62 -11.33
C PRO A 144 9.38 -5.43 -12.52
N ASP A 145 8.47 -4.85 -13.29
CA ASP A 145 7.98 -5.39 -14.56
C ASP A 145 7.47 -6.84 -14.47
N ALA A 146 6.97 -7.26 -13.30
CA ALA A 146 6.59 -8.64 -13.03
C ALA A 146 5.17 -9.00 -13.47
N ALA A 147 4.35 -8.01 -13.80
CA ALA A 147 3.00 -8.17 -14.30
C ALA A 147 2.78 -7.33 -15.55
N VAL A 148 1.80 -7.72 -16.37
CA VAL A 148 1.40 -6.97 -17.57
C VAL A 148 -0.08 -6.70 -17.49
N VAL A 149 -0.46 -5.44 -17.67
CA VAL A 149 -1.85 -5.03 -17.79
C VAL A 149 -2.15 -4.72 -19.25
N HIS A 150 -3.23 -5.28 -19.73
CA HIS A 150 -3.78 -4.99 -21.06
C HIS A 150 -4.96 -4.03 -20.91
N ALA A 151 -4.82 -2.89 -21.49
CA ALA A 151 -5.84 -1.86 -21.49
C ALA A 151 -6.24 -1.44 -22.91
#